data_e462e3b2f72592523c4c7f348951ce4f
#
_entry.id   e462e3b2f72592523c4c7f348951ce4f
#
_cell.length_a   1.000
_cell.length_b   1.000
_cell.length_c   1.000
_cell.angle_alpha   90.00
_cell.angle_beta   90.00
_cell.angle_gamma   90.00
#
_symmetry.space_group_name_H-M   'P 1'
#
loop_
_entity.id
_entity.type
_entity.pdbx_description
1 polymer ?
#
loop_
_entity_poly.entity_id
_entity_poly.type
_entity_poly.pdbx_seq_one_letter_code
_entity_poly.pdbx_strand_id
1 'polypeptide(L)'
;MQPFPTAPVAGPVAVETATRSDVGLRMSSGEWVQLDPLPLSLEAVAGETIAQLSGTPTAAMATARVMRAAQTFFEVPRRGAVRAPIAARSKAATKALGNTLERKTITAYMDRETQLMRILYKEIVLRFKADVPQKRRTAILRESGLTLRARNPMIPEQMILTDTAMLHPGEALVRLAARLCALDEVAFATPNFVSQFRRDALAAAGTPSSKQWHLRLIGAAKAWQTTRGKRAITIAVLDDGIDVEHPELRGNLLRKPDPDEPRDLCGRDFFLPDTDGDHFNPRPKRFRAPFEEMSGNDIHGTPCAGLAVGRGPRAYGLAPNCRLLPVKVFHADDLASESQVADAIRYAAAFADVISCSWGGAKSPDIEFALQDARRIGRKGRGAVVVCAAGNEARTRIDYPASDPNAIAIGASTDADAFADYSNRGPQVCVVAPSSGGDRGLFTTDVSTPARGFNSVGTGMFVDDFGGTSAATPLVAGLCGLILSLKPEMTVEEVRATLIASAKKIGPASAYKTNGHSNKFGYGRIDAAKALALVKPSKTKAKKPKP
;
A
#
# COMPACT_ATOMS: atom_id res chain seq x y z
N MET A 1 -53.91 16.34 35.59
CA MET A 1 -52.54 15.87 35.38
C MET A 1 -52.56 14.40 34.97
N GLN A 2 -52.48 14.15 33.66
CA GLN A 2 -52.38 12.77 33.15
C GLN A 2 -50.86 12.42 33.02
N PRO A 3 -50.45 11.19 33.36
CA PRO A 3 -49.05 10.79 33.21
C PRO A 3 -48.70 10.49 31.76
N PHE A 4 -47.52 10.90 31.34
CA PHE A 4 -46.95 10.63 30.03
C PHE A 4 -46.73 9.13 29.82
N PRO A 5 -46.92 8.58 28.59
CA PRO A 5 -46.67 7.18 28.31
C PRO A 5 -45.16 6.90 28.30
N THR A 6 -44.76 5.89 29.05
CA THR A 6 -43.41 5.31 29.04
C THR A 6 -43.15 4.62 27.71
N ALA A 7 -42.04 5.01 27.05
CA ALA A 7 -41.59 4.33 25.84
C ALA A 7 -41.26 2.84 26.13
N PRO A 8 -41.54 1.91 25.19
CA PRO A 8 -41.21 0.53 25.39
C PRO A 8 -39.71 0.32 25.47
N VAL A 9 -39.28 -0.38 26.52
CA VAL A 9 -37.94 -0.92 26.66
C VAL A 9 -37.72 -1.92 25.53
N ALA A 10 -36.80 -1.62 24.62
CA ALA A 10 -36.39 -2.56 23.59
C ALA A 10 -35.86 -3.82 24.28
N GLY A 11 -36.55 -4.95 24.03
CA GLY A 11 -36.11 -6.26 24.47
C GLY A 11 -34.74 -6.62 23.89
N PRO A 12 -34.06 -7.61 24.49
CA PRO A 12 -32.75 -8.03 24.02
C PRO A 12 -32.86 -8.50 22.56
N VAL A 13 -32.11 -7.88 21.68
CA VAL A 13 -31.93 -8.34 20.29
C VAL A 13 -31.44 -9.78 20.37
N ALA A 14 -32.22 -10.69 19.79
CA ALA A 14 -31.89 -12.11 19.70
C ALA A 14 -30.50 -12.24 19.05
N VAL A 15 -29.56 -12.74 19.82
CA VAL A 15 -28.22 -13.08 19.32
C VAL A 15 -28.42 -14.37 18.53
N GLU A 16 -28.60 -14.27 17.21
CA GLU A 16 -28.40 -15.40 16.33
C GLU A 16 -27.02 -15.99 16.61
N THR A 17 -26.98 -17.26 16.96
CA THR A 17 -25.75 -18.02 17.13
C THR A 17 -25.11 -18.19 15.75
N ALA A 18 -24.30 -17.20 15.36
CA ALA A 18 -23.50 -17.26 14.14
C ALA A 18 -22.62 -18.52 14.20
N THR A 19 -22.72 -19.36 13.19
CA THR A 19 -21.83 -20.51 13.03
C THR A 19 -20.40 -20.02 12.79
N ARG A 20 -19.38 -20.87 13.01
CA ARG A 20 -17.96 -20.55 12.85
C ARG A 20 -17.58 -19.92 11.49
N SER A 21 -18.48 -20.01 10.50
CA SER A 21 -18.31 -19.48 9.13
C SER A 21 -18.65 -17.99 8.95
N ASP A 22 -19.11 -17.29 10.00
CA ASP A 22 -19.66 -15.93 9.88
C ASP A 22 -18.74 -14.84 10.41
N VAL A 23 -17.46 -15.12 10.56
CA VAL A 23 -16.45 -14.12 10.92
C VAL A 23 -16.00 -13.37 9.66
N GLY A 24 -16.19 -12.07 9.62
CA GLY A 24 -15.86 -11.28 8.45
C GLY A 24 -15.80 -9.77 8.71
N LEU A 25 -15.47 -9.03 7.67
CA LEU A 25 -15.37 -7.57 7.65
C LEU A 25 -16.40 -7.01 6.68
N ARG A 26 -17.08 -5.94 7.06
CA ARG A 26 -18.00 -5.23 6.19
C ARG A 26 -17.29 -4.05 5.52
N MET A 27 -17.26 -4.05 4.19
CA MET A 27 -16.74 -2.95 3.38
C MET A 27 -17.76 -1.82 3.28
N SER A 28 -17.32 -0.62 2.90
CA SER A 28 -18.23 0.53 2.69
C SER A 28 -19.22 0.29 1.54
N SER A 29 -18.86 -0.55 0.57
CA SER A 29 -19.72 -1.03 -0.51
C SER A 29 -20.90 -1.91 -0.03
N GLY A 30 -20.88 -2.32 1.25
CA GLY A 30 -21.81 -3.34 1.80
C GLY A 30 -21.34 -4.77 1.57
N GLU A 31 -20.27 -4.99 0.83
CA GLU A 31 -19.64 -6.30 0.62
C GLU A 31 -19.15 -6.88 1.95
N TRP A 32 -19.24 -8.19 2.08
CA TRP A 32 -18.79 -8.94 3.25
C TRP A 32 -17.55 -9.77 2.90
N VAL A 33 -16.41 -9.46 3.52
CA VAL A 33 -15.17 -10.22 3.36
C VAL A 33 -15.11 -11.32 4.41
N GLN A 34 -15.19 -12.58 3.99
CA GLN A 34 -15.14 -13.72 4.90
C GLN A 34 -13.72 -14.07 5.34
N LEU A 35 -13.58 -14.39 6.63
CA LEU A 35 -12.31 -14.75 7.26
C LEU A 35 -12.42 -16.16 7.84
N ASP A 36 -11.49 -17.04 7.47
CA ASP A 36 -11.38 -18.38 8.05
C ASP A 36 -10.41 -18.35 9.24
N PRO A 37 -10.84 -18.75 10.45
CA PRO A 37 -9.94 -18.86 11.60
C PRO A 37 -8.82 -19.85 11.33
N LEU A 38 -7.58 -19.46 11.64
CA LEU A 38 -6.45 -20.35 11.62
C LEU A 38 -6.24 -20.97 13.00
N PRO A 39 -6.14 -22.30 13.13
CA PRO A 39 -5.85 -22.99 14.38
C PRO A 39 -4.35 -22.79 14.73
N LEU A 40 -4.00 -21.62 15.25
CA LEU A 40 -2.64 -21.28 15.62
C LEU A 40 -2.52 -21.21 17.14
N SER A 41 -1.62 -22.01 17.72
CA SER A 41 -1.14 -21.83 19.09
C SER A 41 0.34 -21.50 19.06
N LEU A 42 0.73 -20.40 19.71
CA LEU A 42 2.12 -20.03 19.93
C LEU A 42 2.51 -20.42 21.35
N GLU A 43 3.49 -21.28 21.48
CA GLU A 43 4.17 -21.54 22.74
C GLU A 43 5.51 -20.81 22.73
N ALA A 44 5.67 -19.86 23.63
CA ALA A 44 6.96 -19.23 23.89
C ALA A 44 7.70 -20.06 24.94
N VAL A 45 8.75 -20.73 24.55
CA VAL A 45 9.62 -21.46 25.47
C VAL A 45 10.99 -20.79 25.49
N ALA A 46 11.33 -20.19 26.61
CA ALA A 46 12.71 -19.74 26.94
C ALA A 46 13.48 -19.05 25.81
N GLY A 47 12.86 -18.09 25.13
CA GLY A 47 13.49 -17.29 24.07
C GLY A 47 13.42 -17.88 22.66
N GLU A 48 12.84 -19.05 22.47
CA GLU A 48 12.55 -19.64 21.16
C GLU A 48 11.04 -19.78 20.98
N THR A 49 10.52 -19.31 19.84
CA THR A 49 9.12 -19.48 19.46
C THR A 49 9.01 -20.69 18.56
N ILE A 50 8.38 -21.76 19.03
CA ILE A 50 8.08 -22.94 18.23
C ILE A 50 6.64 -22.80 17.71
N ALA A 51 6.46 -22.65 16.41
CA ALA A 51 5.15 -22.73 15.77
C ALA A 51 4.85 -24.18 15.43
N GLN A 52 3.90 -24.81 16.13
CA GLN A 52 3.35 -26.11 15.71
C GLN A 52 2.16 -25.86 14.79
N LEU A 53 2.25 -26.36 13.58
CA LEU A 53 1.22 -26.28 12.56
C LEU A 53 0.75 -27.68 12.16
N SER A 54 -0.54 -27.87 12.13
CA SER A 54 -1.14 -29.00 11.44
C SER A 54 -1.32 -28.64 9.96
N GLY A 55 -0.33 -28.99 9.12
CA GLY A 55 -0.38 -28.70 7.68
C GLY A 55 0.89 -29.17 6.94
N THR A 56 0.91 -29.00 5.62
CA THR A 56 2.08 -29.36 4.79
C THR A 56 3.31 -28.52 5.17
N PRO A 57 4.54 -29.07 5.05
CA PRO A 57 5.78 -28.39 5.47
C PRO A 57 5.95 -26.97 4.89
N THR A 58 5.54 -26.73 3.66
CA THR A 58 5.64 -25.44 2.98
C THR A 58 4.70 -24.37 3.56
N ALA A 59 3.47 -24.74 3.89
CA ALA A 59 2.51 -23.84 4.55
C ALA A 59 2.96 -23.54 5.99
N ALA A 60 3.52 -24.54 6.68
CA ALA A 60 4.06 -24.39 8.02
C ALA A 60 5.22 -23.38 8.10
N MET A 61 6.16 -23.44 7.15
CA MET A 61 7.30 -22.52 7.09
C MET A 61 6.86 -21.08 6.77
N ALA A 62 5.93 -20.89 5.82
CA ALA A 62 5.40 -19.57 5.49
C ALA A 62 4.67 -18.93 6.69
N THR A 63 3.85 -19.72 7.39
CA THR A 63 3.11 -19.26 8.58
C THR A 63 4.04 -18.96 9.76
N ALA A 64 5.08 -19.79 10.01
CA ALA A 64 6.08 -19.55 11.05
C ALA A 64 6.85 -18.24 10.78
N ARG A 65 7.14 -17.94 9.51
CA ARG A 65 7.83 -16.72 9.08
C ARG A 65 7.01 -15.47 9.40
N VAL A 66 5.72 -15.47 9.05
CA VAL A 66 4.78 -14.37 9.33
C VAL A 66 4.56 -14.20 10.82
N MET A 67 4.46 -15.29 11.59
CA MET A 67 4.24 -15.24 13.03
C MET A 67 5.42 -14.66 13.80
N ARG A 68 6.67 -14.91 13.37
CA ARG A 68 7.87 -14.31 13.98
C ARG A 68 7.98 -12.82 13.69
N ALA A 69 7.65 -12.39 12.49
CA ALA A 69 7.60 -10.97 12.14
C ALA A 69 6.52 -10.24 12.95
N ALA A 70 5.34 -10.86 13.12
CA ALA A 70 4.29 -10.33 13.99
C ALA A 70 4.74 -10.19 15.46
N GLN A 71 5.53 -11.13 15.98
CA GLN A 71 6.04 -11.07 17.34
C GLN A 71 6.91 -9.82 17.57
N THR A 72 7.70 -9.43 16.58
CA THR A 72 8.50 -8.19 16.60
C THR A 72 7.59 -6.94 16.66
N PHE A 73 6.42 -6.98 16.04
CA PHE A 73 5.40 -5.93 16.09
C PHE A 73 4.77 -5.79 17.49
N PHE A 74 4.63 -6.90 18.22
CA PHE A 74 3.93 -6.95 19.52
C PHE A 74 4.84 -6.73 20.73
N GLU A 75 6.15 -6.90 20.59
CA GLU A 75 7.14 -6.74 21.67
C GLU A 75 7.74 -5.32 21.73
N VAL A 76 6.91 -4.27 21.78
CA VAL A 76 7.39 -2.91 22.02
C VAL A 76 7.72 -2.72 23.50
N PRO A 77 8.95 -2.33 23.88
CA PRO A 77 9.30 -2.08 25.26
C PRO A 77 8.50 -0.91 25.84
N ARG A 78 7.90 -1.09 27.02
CA ARG A 78 7.28 0.02 27.77
C ARG A 78 8.35 1.09 28.08
N ARG A 79 8.04 2.36 27.88
CA ARG A 79 8.88 3.50 28.27
C ARG A 79 9.32 3.33 29.73
N GLY A 80 10.62 3.33 29.98
CA GLY A 80 11.20 3.38 31.32
C GLY A 80 12.30 2.37 31.66
N ALA A 81 12.63 1.42 30.79
CA ALA A 81 13.71 0.47 31.04
C ALA A 81 15.06 1.01 30.57
N VAL A 82 15.94 1.35 31.51
CA VAL A 82 17.34 1.72 31.26
C VAL A 82 18.06 0.59 30.52
N ARG A 83 18.74 0.94 29.44
CA ARG A 83 19.53 -0.01 28.60
C ARG A 83 20.66 -0.64 29.42
N ALA A 84 20.53 -1.92 29.74
CA ALA A 84 21.66 -2.76 30.14
C ALA A 84 22.23 -3.51 28.93
N PRO A 85 23.56 -3.80 28.87
CA PRO A 85 24.20 -4.48 27.76
C PRO A 85 23.62 -5.89 27.53
N ILE A 86 23.48 -6.28 26.28
CA ILE A 86 22.82 -7.52 25.82
C ILE A 86 23.41 -8.80 26.46
N ALA A 87 24.70 -8.82 26.78
CA ALA A 87 25.38 -9.98 27.38
C ALA A 87 24.99 -10.28 28.84
N ALA A 88 24.44 -9.30 29.58
CA ALA A 88 24.02 -9.49 30.97
C ALA A 88 22.55 -9.97 31.10
N ARG A 89 21.79 -9.91 30.02
CA ARG A 89 20.34 -10.24 30.02
C ARG A 89 20.04 -11.73 29.97
N SER A 90 20.92 -12.57 29.39
CA SER A 90 20.63 -13.99 29.20
C SER A 90 20.60 -14.80 30.50
N LYS A 91 21.42 -14.46 31.51
CA LYS A 91 21.48 -15.19 32.77
C LYS A 91 20.52 -14.68 33.85
N ALA A 92 20.19 -13.37 33.87
CA ALA A 92 19.24 -12.81 34.82
C ALA A 92 17.79 -13.05 34.43
N ALA A 93 17.47 -13.06 33.12
CA ALA A 93 16.14 -13.37 32.61
C ALA A 93 15.74 -14.84 32.90
N THR A 94 16.69 -15.77 32.80
CA THR A 94 16.43 -17.20 33.08
C THR A 94 16.14 -17.48 34.54
N LYS A 95 16.58 -16.62 35.47
CA LYS A 95 16.37 -16.80 36.90
C LYS A 95 15.13 -16.07 37.43
N ALA A 96 14.63 -15.06 36.74
CA ALA A 96 13.41 -14.32 37.07
C ALA A 96 12.12 -14.90 36.45
N LEU A 97 12.23 -15.76 35.43
CA LEU A 97 11.13 -16.48 34.79
C LEU A 97 10.93 -17.87 35.41
N GLY A 98 10.78 -17.88 36.76
CA GLY A 98 10.29 -19.05 37.46
C GLY A 98 8.86 -19.37 36.99
N ASN A 99 8.72 -20.47 36.30
CA ASN A 99 7.54 -21.34 36.17
C ASN A 99 6.16 -20.74 35.80
N THR A 100 6.05 -19.61 35.12
CA THR A 100 4.77 -19.20 34.52
C THR A 100 4.91 -19.15 32.99
N LEU A 101 4.64 -20.27 32.35
CA LEU A 101 4.41 -20.37 30.90
C LEU A 101 3.14 -19.58 30.58
N GLU A 102 3.24 -18.30 30.25
CA GLU A 102 2.13 -17.57 29.65
C GLU A 102 1.95 -18.05 28.21
N ARG A 103 0.95 -18.90 28.00
CA ARG A 103 0.48 -19.23 26.65
C ARG A 103 -0.19 -17.99 26.06
N LYS A 104 0.51 -17.25 25.23
CA LYS A 104 -0.09 -16.14 24.47
C LYS A 104 -0.77 -16.72 23.23
N THR A 105 -2.08 -16.82 23.27
CA THR A 105 -2.87 -17.18 22.09
C THR A 105 -2.95 -15.98 21.15
N ILE A 106 -2.38 -16.09 19.97
CA ILE A 106 -2.54 -15.12 18.87
C ILE A 106 -3.66 -15.63 17.98
N THR A 107 -4.64 -14.77 17.72
CA THR A 107 -5.74 -15.09 16.80
C THR A 107 -5.34 -14.60 15.40
N ALA A 108 -5.32 -15.51 14.44
CA ALA A 108 -5.06 -15.19 13.05
C ALA A 108 -6.16 -15.76 12.15
N TYR A 109 -6.32 -15.15 11.00
CA TYR A 109 -7.31 -15.50 10.00
C TYR A 109 -6.65 -15.60 8.64
N MET A 110 -7.20 -16.44 7.77
CA MET A 110 -6.91 -16.46 6.35
C MET A 110 -8.03 -15.72 5.62
N ASP A 111 -7.69 -14.73 4.84
CA ASP A 111 -8.64 -14.12 3.91
C ASP A 111 -8.99 -15.16 2.84
N ARG A 112 -10.27 -15.49 2.74
CA ARG A 112 -10.74 -16.61 1.91
C ARG A 112 -10.51 -16.38 0.43
N GLU A 113 -10.59 -15.14 0.01
CA GLU A 113 -10.43 -14.76 -1.39
C GLU A 113 -8.96 -14.68 -1.81
N THR A 114 -8.14 -13.99 -1.04
CA THR A 114 -6.74 -13.69 -1.39
C THR A 114 -5.76 -14.75 -0.91
N GLN A 115 -6.16 -15.57 0.09
CA GLN A 115 -5.29 -16.52 0.80
C GLN A 115 -4.10 -15.81 1.48
N LEU A 116 -4.31 -14.56 1.90
CA LEU A 116 -3.37 -13.79 2.69
C LEU A 116 -3.72 -13.86 4.17
N MET A 117 -2.71 -13.91 5.02
CA MET A 117 -2.89 -13.99 6.45
C MET A 117 -3.15 -12.62 7.06
N ARG A 118 -4.06 -12.58 8.05
CA ARG A 118 -4.36 -11.43 8.90
C ARG A 118 -4.22 -11.83 10.36
N ILE A 119 -3.39 -11.13 11.09
CA ILE A 119 -3.17 -11.34 12.52
C ILE A 119 -3.95 -10.30 13.29
N LEU A 120 -4.84 -10.76 14.19
CA LEU A 120 -5.66 -9.87 15.00
C LEU A 120 -4.81 -9.16 16.04
N TYR A 121 -4.79 -7.84 15.99
CA TYR A 121 -4.25 -7.00 17.04
C TYR A 121 -5.37 -6.55 17.98
N LYS A 122 -5.05 -6.18 19.23
CA LYS A 122 -6.03 -5.82 20.27
C LYS A 122 -6.64 -4.44 20.04
N GLU A 123 -6.89 -4.08 18.81
CA GLU A 123 -7.32 -2.74 18.43
C GLU A 123 -8.47 -2.78 17.43
N ILE A 124 -9.28 -1.74 17.48
CA ILE A 124 -10.31 -1.44 16.49
C ILE A 124 -10.01 -0.04 15.93
N VAL A 125 -10.01 0.08 14.61
CA VAL A 125 -10.11 1.38 13.94
C VAL A 125 -11.58 1.70 13.79
N LEU A 126 -12.00 2.85 14.36
CA LEU A 126 -13.39 3.31 14.32
C LEU A 126 -13.44 4.73 13.75
N ARG A 127 -14.38 4.96 12.84
CA ARG A 127 -14.70 6.28 12.29
C ARG A 127 -16.17 6.59 12.48
N PHE A 128 -16.47 7.69 13.15
CA PHE A 128 -17.83 8.21 13.23
C PHE A 128 -18.22 8.98 11.96
N LYS A 129 -19.51 9.08 11.69
CA LYS A 129 -20.03 10.06 10.73
C LYS A 129 -19.79 11.48 11.26
N ALA A 130 -19.61 12.45 10.36
CA ALA A 130 -19.19 13.80 10.74
C ALA A 130 -20.21 14.54 11.62
N ASP A 131 -21.50 14.28 11.40
CA ASP A 131 -22.65 14.92 12.05
C ASP A 131 -22.98 14.36 13.44
N VAL A 132 -22.28 13.31 13.91
CA VAL A 132 -22.55 12.68 15.21
C VAL A 132 -22.09 13.58 16.35
N PRO A 133 -22.99 13.94 17.31
CA PRO A 133 -22.64 14.79 18.43
C PRO A 133 -21.61 14.15 19.37
N GLN A 134 -20.69 14.94 19.93
CA GLN A 134 -19.63 14.47 20.81
C GLN A 134 -20.14 13.65 22.02
N LYS A 135 -21.29 14.05 22.59
CA LYS A 135 -21.93 13.32 23.71
C LYS A 135 -22.27 11.88 23.32
N ARG A 136 -22.78 11.67 22.09
CA ARG A 136 -23.15 10.35 21.58
C ARG A 136 -21.92 9.52 21.28
N ARG A 137 -20.87 10.12 20.65
CA ARG A 137 -19.58 9.47 20.43
C ARG A 137 -19.00 8.95 21.75
N THR A 138 -19.01 9.78 22.79
CA THR A 138 -18.51 9.41 24.14
C THR A 138 -19.31 8.25 24.75
N ALA A 139 -20.64 8.23 24.57
CA ALA A 139 -21.48 7.14 25.07
C ALA A 139 -21.13 5.81 24.38
N ILE A 140 -21.03 5.79 23.05
CA ILE A 140 -20.66 4.61 22.27
C ILE A 140 -19.28 4.07 22.70
N LEU A 141 -18.29 4.95 22.86
CA LEU A 141 -16.95 4.56 23.31
C LEU A 141 -16.97 3.93 24.70
N ARG A 142 -17.72 4.50 25.63
CA ARG A 142 -17.86 3.96 27.00
C ARG A 142 -18.55 2.60 26.98
N GLU A 143 -19.61 2.43 26.18
CA GLU A 143 -20.37 1.18 26.05
C GLU A 143 -19.54 0.07 25.40
N SER A 144 -18.59 0.41 24.52
CA SER A 144 -17.69 -0.56 23.90
C SER A 144 -16.66 -1.17 24.86
N GLY A 145 -16.38 -0.52 26.00
CA GLY A 145 -15.32 -0.94 26.92
C GLY A 145 -13.88 -0.71 26.40
N LEU A 146 -13.73 -0.08 25.23
CA LEU A 146 -12.43 0.17 24.62
C LEU A 146 -11.82 1.49 25.08
N THR A 147 -10.50 1.56 25.11
CA THR A 147 -9.73 2.75 25.47
C THR A 147 -9.20 3.44 24.22
N LEU A 148 -9.30 4.76 24.17
CA LEU A 148 -8.71 5.55 23.09
C LEU A 148 -7.17 5.46 23.14
N ARG A 149 -6.56 4.94 22.07
CA ARG A 149 -5.11 4.91 21.89
C ARG A 149 -4.61 6.12 21.11
N ALA A 150 -5.22 6.41 19.96
CA ALA A 150 -4.82 7.49 19.08
C ALA A 150 -6.01 8.07 18.33
N ARG A 151 -5.89 9.34 17.90
CA ARG A 151 -6.78 9.97 16.93
C ARG A 151 -6.06 10.15 15.61
N ASN A 152 -6.76 9.98 14.52
CA ASN A 152 -6.18 10.29 13.21
C ASN A 152 -5.99 11.81 13.11
N PRO A 153 -4.78 12.30 12.82
CA PRO A 153 -4.53 13.75 12.78
C PRO A 153 -5.17 14.45 11.57
N MET A 154 -5.50 13.69 10.51
CA MET A 154 -6.10 14.23 9.30
C MET A 154 -7.61 14.04 9.23
N ILE A 155 -8.15 13.07 9.97
CA ILE A 155 -9.57 12.73 10.02
C ILE A 155 -9.99 12.72 11.51
N PRO A 156 -10.47 13.84 12.06
CA PRO A 156 -10.79 13.95 13.49
C PRO A 156 -11.84 12.95 14.01
N GLU A 157 -12.71 12.46 13.12
CA GLU A 157 -13.74 11.46 13.43
C GLU A 157 -13.19 10.04 13.55
N GLN A 158 -11.95 9.79 13.07
CA GLN A 158 -11.32 8.47 13.09
C GLN A 158 -10.37 8.33 14.27
N MET A 159 -10.40 7.14 14.87
CA MET A 159 -9.59 6.83 16.03
C MET A 159 -9.20 5.36 16.09
N ILE A 160 -8.12 5.07 16.76
CA ILE A 160 -7.68 3.73 17.13
C ILE A 160 -8.05 3.52 18.59
N LEU A 161 -8.82 2.47 18.84
CA LEU A 161 -9.27 2.05 20.17
C LEU A 161 -8.56 0.75 20.52
N THR A 162 -8.17 0.58 21.77
CA THR A 162 -7.48 -0.63 22.25
C THR A 162 -8.26 -1.32 23.35
N ASP A 163 -8.28 -2.65 23.35
CA ASP A 163 -8.84 -3.50 24.42
C ASP A 163 -7.75 -3.77 25.47
N THR A 164 -7.43 -2.75 26.26
CA THR A 164 -6.40 -2.85 27.31
C THR A 164 -6.80 -3.78 28.46
N ALA A 165 -8.09 -3.91 28.72
CA ALA A 165 -8.63 -4.74 29.78
C ALA A 165 -8.88 -6.20 29.34
N MET A 166 -8.56 -6.55 28.10
CA MET A 166 -8.80 -7.89 27.52
C MET A 166 -10.25 -8.36 27.63
N LEU A 167 -11.21 -7.44 27.55
CA LEU A 167 -12.64 -7.73 27.65
C LEU A 167 -13.16 -8.49 26.42
N HIS A 168 -12.47 -8.35 25.27
CA HIS A 168 -12.90 -8.91 23.99
C HIS A 168 -11.76 -9.74 23.34
N PRO A 169 -11.38 -10.89 23.90
CA PRO A 169 -10.29 -11.69 23.33
C PRO A 169 -10.70 -12.36 22.00
N GLY A 170 -9.76 -12.42 21.06
CA GLY A 170 -9.93 -13.15 19.81
C GLY A 170 -11.15 -12.71 18.99
N GLU A 171 -12.01 -13.67 18.61
CA GLU A 171 -13.22 -13.41 17.81
C GLU A 171 -14.19 -12.40 18.45
N ALA A 172 -14.20 -12.27 19.77
CA ALA A 172 -15.07 -11.31 20.44
C ALA A 172 -14.77 -9.87 20.01
N LEU A 173 -13.51 -9.54 19.74
CA LEU A 173 -13.11 -8.22 19.22
C LEU A 173 -13.61 -8.00 17.79
N VAL A 174 -13.55 -9.03 16.94
CA VAL A 174 -14.09 -8.97 15.56
C VAL A 174 -15.60 -8.75 15.59
N ARG A 175 -16.32 -9.49 16.45
CA ARG A 175 -17.77 -9.32 16.64
C ARG A 175 -18.12 -7.94 17.21
N LEU A 176 -17.29 -7.40 18.11
CA LEU A 176 -17.48 -6.03 18.61
C LEU A 176 -17.32 -5.00 17.49
N ALA A 177 -16.30 -5.13 16.65
CA ALA A 177 -16.12 -4.26 15.49
C ALA A 177 -17.34 -4.32 14.54
N ALA A 178 -17.86 -5.51 14.27
CA ALA A 178 -19.07 -5.70 13.46
C ALA A 178 -20.30 -5.01 14.09
N ARG A 179 -20.50 -5.15 15.42
CA ARG A 179 -21.59 -4.46 16.13
C ARG A 179 -21.45 -2.95 16.08
N LEU A 180 -20.24 -2.43 16.28
CA LEU A 180 -19.98 -0.99 16.16
C LEU A 180 -20.23 -0.48 14.73
N CYS A 181 -19.83 -1.25 13.72
CA CYS A 181 -20.08 -0.93 12.33
C CYS A 181 -21.58 -0.92 11.95
N ALA A 182 -22.41 -1.62 12.69
CA ALA A 182 -23.86 -1.65 12.48
C ALA A 182 -24.61 -0.45 13.06
N LEU A 183 -23.94 0.41 13.85
CA LEU A 183 -24.54 1.62 14.41
C LEU A 183 -24.68 2.70 13.33
N ASP A 184 -25.83 3.37 13.31
CA ASP A 184 -26.08 4.45 12.34
C ASP A 184 -25.09 5.61 12.45
N GLU A 185 -24.50 5.83 13.62
CA GLU A 185 -23.53 6.89 13.91
C GLU A 185 -22.12 6.57 13.40
N VAL A 186 -21.86 5.31 13.04
CA VAL A 186 -20.52 4.82 12.67
C VAL A 186 -20.41 4.74 11.15
N ALA A 187 -19.37 5.33 10.60
CA ALA A 187 -19.05 5.22 9.19
C ALA A 187 -18.38 3.88 8.88
N PHE A 188 -17.46 3.45 9.73
CA PHE A 188 -16.93 2.09 9.76
C PHE A 188 -16.30 1.77 11.12
N ALA A 189 -16.22 0.47 11.42
CA ALA A 189 -15.42 -0.08 12.51
C ALA A 189 -14.82 -1.40 12.05
N THR A 190 -13.51 -1.56 12.18
CA THR A 190 -12.79 -2.77 11.75
C THR A 190 -11.69 -3.11 12.76
N PRO A 191 -11.39 -4.39 13.02
CA PRO A 191 -10.18 -4.74 13.76
C PRO A 191 -8.95 -4.19 13.04
N ASN A 192 -7.98 -3.71 13.78
CA ASN A 192 -6.69 -3.30 13.23
C ASN A 192 -5.83 -4.55 13.04
N PHE A 193 -5.91 -5.17 11.88
CA PHE A 193 -5.10 -6.34 11.57
C PHE A 193 -3.68 -5.95 11.18
N VAL A 194 -2.74 -6.82 11.54
CA VAL A 194 -1.45 -6.91 10.85
C VAL A 194 -1.64 -7.91 9.72
N SER A 195 -1.64 -7.44 8.49
CA SER A 195 -1.98 -8.22 7.31
C SER A 195 -0.76 -8.45 6.44
N GLN A 196 -0.76 -9.57 5.75
CA GLN A 196 0.21 -9.87 4.72
C GLN A 196 -0.17 -9.11 3.44
N PHE A 197 0.81 -8.45 2.84
CA PHE A 197 0.74 -7.82 1.53
C PHE A 197 1.68 -8.54 0.57
N ARG A 198 1.55 -8.30 -0.73
CA ARG A 198 2.42 -8.84 -1.76
C ARG A 198 3.13 -7.72 -2.49
N ARG A 199 4.43 -7.87 -2.63
CA ARG A 199 5.26 -7.09 -3.54
C ARG A 199 5.68 -8.00 -4.68
N ASP A 200 5.50 -7.53 -5.89
CA ASP A 200 5.49 -8.39 -7.06
C ASP A 200 6.62 -8.04 -8.03
N ALA A 201 7.87 -8.05 -7.55
CA ALA A 201 9.01 -7.98 -8.43
C ALA A 201 9.41 -9.38 -8.89
N LEU A 202 9.37 -9.60 -10.18
CA LEU A 202 9.94 -10.78 -10.81
C LEU A 202 11.31 -10.39 -11.36
N ALA A 203 12.36 -11.09 -10.92
CA ALA A 203 13.63 -11.08 -11.62
C ALA A 203 13.45 -11.82 -12.94
N ALA A 204 13.69 -11.13 -14.06
CA ALA A 204 13.72 -11.77 -15.36
C ALA A 204 15.12 -12.30 -15.61
N ALA A 205 15.27 -13.60 -15.77
CA ALA A 205 16.52 -14.20 -16.25
C ALA A 205 16.75 -13.78 -17.71
N GLY A 206 17.60 -12.79 -17.94
CA GLY A 206 17.88 -12.28 -19.27
C GLY A 206 19.23 -11.57 -19.41
N THR A 207 19.76 -11.50 -20.61
CA THR A 207 21.01 -10.83 -20.94
C THR A 207 20.91 -9.32 -20.77
N PRO A 208 21.97 -8.62 -20.32
CA PRO A 208 21.95 -7.16 -20.11
C PRO A 208 21.48 -6.43 -21.36
N SER A 209 20.36 -5.75 -21.27
CA SER A 209 19.79 -5.05 -22.41
C SER A 209 20.34 -3.65 -22.56
N SER A 210 20.35 -3.13 -23.75
CA SER A 210 20.48 -1.71 -24.01
C SER A 210 19.21 -0.98 -23.53
N LYS A 211 19.04 -0.85 -22.26
CA LYS A 211 18.84 0.37 -21.45
C LYS A 211 17.63 1.18 -21.87
N GLN A 212 16.53 1.00 -21.17
CA GLN A 212 15.33 1.86 -21.24
C GLN A 212 14.54 1.75 -22.54
N TRP A 213 14.49 0.53 -23.12
CA TRP A 213 13.64 0.20 -24.27
C TRP A 213 12.16 0.55 -23.99
N HIS A 214 11.71 0.39 -22.74
CA HIS A 214 10.36 0.69 -22.27
C HIS A 214 9.97 2.15 -22.51
N LEU A 215 10.89 3.11 -22.28
CA LEU A 215 10.65 4.52 -22.55
C LEU A 215 10.48 4.81 -24.06
N ARG A 216 11.24 4.12 -24.90
CA ARG A 216 11.08 4.23 -26.36
C ARG A 216 9.74 3.69 -26.80
N LEU A 217 9.36 2.51 -26.27
CA LEU A 217 8.13 1.82 -26.65
C LEU A 217 6.88 2.66 -26.34
N ILE A 218 6.86 3.40 -25.23
CA ILE A 218 5.76 4.28 -24.84
C ILE A 218 5.86 5.71 -25.38
N GLY A 219 6.84 6.01 -26.25
CA GLY A 219 6.98 7.31 -26.89
C GLY A 219 7.48 8.43 -25.96
N ALA A 220 8.26 8.11 -24.91
CA ALA A 220 8.73 9.09 -23.93
C ALA A 220 9.53 10.24 -24.56
N ALA A 221 10.44 9.95 -25.50
CA ALA A 221 11.26 10.99 -26.16
C ALA A 221 10.38 12.06 -26.87
N LYS A 222 9.29 11.64 -27.52
CA LYS A 222 8.32 12.54 -28.15
C LYS A 222 7.48 13.29 -27.11
N ALA A 223 7.07 12.64 -26.05
CA ALA A 223 6.37 13.27 -24.93
C ALA A 223 7.23 14.35 -24.28
N TRP A 224 8.53 14.11 -24.10
CA TRP A 224 9.47 15.03 -23.49
C TRP A 224 9.77 16.28 -24.31
N GLN A 225 9.45 16.29 -25.60
CA GLN A 225 9.44 17.53 -26.41
C GLN A 225 8.33 18.51 -25.93
N THR A 226 7.31 17.99 -25.23
CA THR A 226 6.24 18.80 -24.67
C THR A 226 6.52 19.15 -23.22
N THR A 227 6.79 18.15 -22.39
CA THR A 227 7.20 18.31 -20.98
C THR A 227 7.91 17.07 -20.48
N ARG A 228 8.86 17.27 -19.57
CA ARG A 228 9.51 16.21 -18.77
C ARG A 228 8.96 16.14 -17.33
N GLY A 229 7.83 16.81 -17.08
CA GLY A 229 7.27 17.03 -15.76
C GLY A 229 7.58 18.43 -15.23
N LYS A 230 6.97 18.80 -14.11
CA LYS A 230 7.19 20.07 -13.40
C LYS A 230 7.42 19.83 -11.92
N ARG A 231 8.30 20.61 -11.31
CA ARG A 231 8.56 20.57 -9.85
C ARG A 231 7.32 20.85 -8.99
N ALA A 232 6.29 21.44 -9.56
CA ALA A 232 5.00 21.65 -8.88
C ALA A 232 4.18 20.38 -8.71
N ILE A 233 4.51 19.31 -9.45
CA ILE A 233 3.82 18.01 -9.40
C ILE A 233 4.67 17.02 -8.60
N THR A 234 4.03 16.38 -7.63
CA THR A 234 4.65 15.40 -6.73
C THR A 234 4.07 14.00 -6.99
N ILE A 235 4.93 13.02 -7.13
CA ILE A 235 4.57 11.60 -7.21
C ILE A 235 5.05 10.94 -5.92
N ALA A 236 4.10 10.39 -5.14
CA ALA A 236 4.42 9.54 -3.99
C ALA A 236 4.62 8.10 -4.45
N VAL A 237 5.62 7.43 -3.93
CA VAL A 237 5.82 5.98 -4.07
C VAL A 237 5.71 5.37 -2.69
N LEU A 238 4.66 4.56 -2.49
CA LEU A 238 4.37 3.85 -1.26
C LEU A 238 4.90 2.42 -1.40
N ASP A 239 5.97 2.11 -0.67
CA ASP A 239 6.69 0.84 -0.84
C ASP A 239 7.51 0.47 0.41
N ASP A 240 8.48 -0.44 0.29
CA ASP A 240 9.36 -0.90 1.37
C ASP A 240 10.49 0.08 1.76
N GLY A 241 10.54 1.22 1.13
CA GLY A 241 11.54 2.26 1.34
C GLY A 241 12.24 2.64 0.04
N ILE A 242 12.82 3.84 0.03
CA ILE A 242 13.47 4.41 -1.14
C ILE A 242 14.85 4.94 -0.74
N ASP A 243 15.86 4.62 -1.52
CA ASP A 243 17.20 5.17 -1.35
C ASP A 243 17.22 6.66 -1.74
N VAL A 244 17.02 7.49 -0.73
CA VAL A 244 16.97 8.95 -0.88
C VAL A 244 18.32 9.59 -1.19
N GLU A 245 19.41 8.85 -1.02
CA GLU A 245 20.76 9.31 -1.37
C GLU A 245 21.15 8.91 -2.80
N HIS A 246 20.34 8.07 -3.45
CA HIS A 246 20.64 7.61 -4.81
C HIS A 246 20.84 8.81 -5.76
N PRO A 247 21.95 8.89 -6.51
CA PRO A 247 22.31 10.07 -7.33
C PRO A 247 21.20 10.49 -8.30
N GLU A 248 20.44 9.52 -8.82
CA GLU A 248 19.38 9.78 -9.80
C GLU A 248 18.00 10.05 -9.18
N LEU A 249 17.85 9.95 -7.86
CA LEU A 249 16.61 10.24 -7.13
C LEU A 249 16.69 11.47 -6.24
N ARG A 250 17.83 11.68 -5.56
CA ARG A 250 18.01 12.74 -4.56
C ARG A 250 17.64 14.15 -5.03
N GLY A 251 17.85 14.43 -6.34
CA GLY A 251 17.52 15.71 -6.94
C GLY A 251 16.03 15.98 -7.11
N ASN A 252 15.18 14.96 -6.97
CA ASN A 252 13.73 15.06 -7.12
C ASN A 252 12.95 14.98 -5.83
N LEU A 253 13.60 14.72 -4.70
CA LEU A 253 12.93 14.62 -3.41
C LEU A 253 12.09 15.86 -3.09
N LEU A 254 10.90 15.64 -2.58
CA LEU A 254 10.08 16.68 -2.00
C LEU A 254 10.70 17.12 -0.69
N ARG A 255 11.05 18.40 -0.59
CA ARG A 255 11.65 19.00 0.60
C ARG A 255 10.69 19.99 1.23
N LYS A 256 10.73 20.09 2.54
CA LYS A 256 9.97 21.11 3.27
C LYS A 256 10.57 22.49 2.95
N PRO A 257 9.75 23.53 2.89
CA PRO A 257 10.23 24.89 2.62
C PRO A 257 10.88 25.55 3.85
N ASP A 258 10.91 24.92 5.03
CA ASP A 258 11.44 25.49 6.26
C ASP A 258 12.95 25.26 6.35
N PRO A 259 13.79 26.31 6.26
CA PRO A 259 15.23 26.18 6.34
C PRO A 259 15.73 25.81 7.75
N ASP A 260 14.92 26.03 8.80
CA ASP A 260 15.31 25.75 10.20
C ASP A 260 14.94 24.32 10.63
N GLU A 261 14.20 23.58 9.80
CA GLU A 261 13.89 22.17 10.05
C GLU A 261 15.12 21.30 9.67
N PRO A 262 15.83 20.67 10.62
CA PRO A 262 17.04 19.91 10.33
C PRO A 262 16.78 18.68 9.44
N ARG A 263 15.53 18.32 9.23
CA ARG A 263 15.07 17.23 8.34
C ARG A 263 14.26 17.80 7.19
N ASP A 264 14.95 18.31 6.20
CA ASP A 264 14.42 18.92 4.99
C ASP A 264 13.58 17.95 4.10
N LEU A 265 13.51 16.66 4.43
CA LEU A 265 12.85 15.64 3.62
C LEU A 265 11.40 15.42 4.08
N CYS A 266 10.44 15.52 3.15
CA CYS A 266 9.03 15.17 3.41
C CYS A 266 8.73 13.66 3.39
N GLY A 267 9.73 12.78 3.30
CA GLY A 267 9.56 11.33 3.35
C GLY A 267 9.12 10.83 4.72
N ARG A 268 8.38 9.72 4.77
CA ARG A 268 7.91 9.14 6.03
C ARG A 268 7.97 7.62 6.04
N ASP A 269 8.26 7.07 7.22
CA ASP A 269 8.18 5.64 7.54
C ASP A 269 6.95 5.38 8.40
N PHE A 270 5.94 4.71 7.84
CA PHE A 270 4.72 4.30 8.53
C PHE A 270 4.82 2.89 9.12
N PHE A 271 5.87 2.16 8.76
CA PHE A 271 6.09 0.80 9.28
C PHE A 271 6.56 0.80 10.73
N LEU A 272 7.27 1.84 11.18
CA LEU A 272 7.78 1.93 12.53
C LEU A 272 6.66 2.13 13.56
N PRO A 273 6.72 1.47 14.74
CA PRO A 273 5.87 1.82 15.87
C PRO A 273 6.12 3.27 16.30
N ASP A 274 5.08 3.96 16.78
CA ASP A 274 5.13 5.37 17.21
C ASP A 274 6.20 5.70 18.28
N THR A 275 6.89 4.70 18.80
CA THR A 275 7.89 4.83 19.88
C THR A 275 9.33 4.92 19.39
N ASP A 276 9.63 4.60 18.14
CA ASP A 276 11.03 4.47 17.64
C ASP A 276 11.62 5.75 17.02
N GLY A 277 10.90 6.84 17.06
CA GLY A 277 11.46 8.19 16.93
C GLY A 277 11.89 8.66 15.54
N ASP A 278 12.01 7.82 14.51
CA ASP A 278 12.46 8.24 13.19
C ASP A 278 11.43 7.99 12.06
N HIS A 279 10.20 8.46 12.29
CA HIS A 279 9.11 8.41 11.31
C HIS A 279 9.39 9.19 10.01
N PHE A 280 10.47 9.98 9.96
CA PHE A 280 10.85 10.78 8.81
C PHE A 280 11.94 10.12 7.97
N ASN A 281 12.24 8.84 8.20
CA ASN A 281 13.29 8.12 7.50
C ASN A 281 12.72 7.02 6.58
N PRO A 282 12.33 7.36 5.33
CA PRO A 282 11.77 6.41 4.39
C PRO A 282 12.83 5.54 3.69
N ARG A 283 14.05 5.48 4.22
CA ARG A 283 15.16 4.72 3.61
C ARG A 283 14.94 3.22 3.71
N PRO A 284 15.45 2.46 2.74
CA PRO A 284 15.46 1.01 2.82
C PRO A 284 16.31 0.55 4.00
N LYS A 285 15.84 -0.45 4.72
CA LYS A 285 16.51 -1.02 5.88
C LYS A 285 16.89 -2.47 5.58
N ARG A 286 17.93 -2.97 6.24
CA ARG A 286 18.26 -4.38 6.27
C ARG A 286 17.59 -5.01 7.48
N PHE A 287 16.80 -6.03 7.25
CA PHE A 287 16.28 -6.87 8.30
C PHE A 287 17.31 -7.94 8.62
N ARG A 288 17.76 -8.00 9.87
CA ARG A 288 18.52 -9.10 10.43
C ARG A 288 17.62 -9.82 11.43
N ALA A 289 17.01 -10.89 10.99
CA ALA A 289 16.39 -11.82 11.93
C ALA A 289 17.47 -12.49 12.78
N PRO A 290 17.13 -13.02 13.96
CA PRO A 290 18.05 -13.80 14.77
C PRO A 290 18.62 -15.03 14.02
N PHE A 291 18.05 -15.40 12.89
CA PHE A 291 18.51 -16.50 12.01
C PHE A 291 18.75 -15.95 10.60
N GLU A 292 19.91 -16.26 10.01
CA GLU A 292 20.33 -15.76 8.69
C GLU A 292 19.35 -16.06 7.55
N GLU A 293 18.63 -17.18 7.64
CA GLU A 293 17.61 -17.61 6.66
C GLU A 293 16.39 -16.68 6.57
N MET A 294 16.21 -15.76 7.53
CA MET A 294 15.10 -14.80 7.57
C MET A 294 15.56 -13.36 7.32
N SER A 295 16.81 -13.16 6.93
CA SER A 295 17.29 -11.83 6.60
C SER A 295 16.75 -11.39 5.24
N GLY A 296 16.21 -10.18 5.18
CA GLY A 296 15.72 -9.57 3.95
C GLY A 296 16.18 -8.12 3.85
N ASN A 297 16.14 -7.60 2.66
CA ASN A 297 16.43 -6.19 2.39
C ASN A 297 15.18 -5.52 1.81
N ASP A 298 14.96 -4.27 2.16
CA ASP A 298 14.03 -3.41 1.46
C ASP A 298 14.68 -3.03 0.12
N ILE A 299 14.20 -3.61 -0.98
CA ILE A 299 14.86 -3.50 -2.28
C ILE A 299 13.93 -2.99 -3.37
N HIS A 300 12.62 -3.01 -3.13
CA HIS A 300 11.61 -2.89 -4.17
C HIS A 300 11.22 -1.44 -4.49
N GLY A 301 11.13 -0.56 -3.49
CA GLY A 301 10.66 0.82 -3.69
C GLY A 301 11.64 1.71 -4.47
N THR A 302 12.96 1.47 -4.37
CA THR A 302 13.97 2.25 -5.09
C THR A 302 13.86 2.08 -6.61
N PRO A 303 13.75 0.86 -7.18
CA PRO A 303 13.46 0.65 -8.60
C PRO A 303 12.14 1.29 -9.06
N CYS A 304 11.08 1.16 -8.27
CA CYS A 304 9.79 1.78 -8.56
C CYS A 304 9.90 3.31 -8.68
N ALA A 305 10.59 3.95 -7.73
CA ALA A 305 10.83 5.39 -7.77
C ALA A 305 11.66 5.81 -9.01
N GLY A 306 12.64 4.99 -9.40
CA GLY A 306 13.44 5.20 -10.59
C GLY A 306 12.61 5.26 -11.86
N LEU A 307 11.68 4.31 -12.05
CA LEU A 307 10.80 4.25 -13.21
C LEU A 307 9.83 5.45 -13.28
N ALA A 308 9.38 5.94 -12.12
CA ALA A 308 8.48 7.10 -12.07
C ALA A 308 9.22 8.42 -12.35
N VAL A 309 10.31 8.70 -11.61
CA VAL A 309 10.92 10.04 -11.55
C VAL A 309 12.44 10.07 -11.64
N GLY A 310 13.12 8.96 -11.93
CA GLY A 310 14.59 8.97 -12.09
C GLY A 310 15.07 10.14 -12.95
N ARG A 311 16.13 10.85 -12.52
CA ARG A 311 16.61 12.08 -13.16
C ARG A 311 18.11 12.05 -13.39
N GLY A 312 18.63 11.02 -13.89
CA GLY A 312 20.05 10.96 -14.15
C GLY A 312 20.41 10.52 -15.55
N PRO A 313 21.68 10.55 -15.92
CA PRO A 313 22.12 10.20 -17.27
C PRO A 313 21.97 8.71 -17.56
N ARG A 314 21.87 7.85 -16.53
CA ARG A 314 21.80 6.39 -16.69
C ARG A 314 20.38 5.85 -16.66
N ALA A 315 19.55 6.27 -15.69
CA ALA A 315 18.19 5.80 -15.53
C ALA A 315 17.21 6.97 -15.43
N TYR A 316 16.52 7.27 -16.52
CA TYR A 316 15.39 8.20 -16.50
C TYR A 316 14.12 7.49 -16.10
N GLY A 317 13.34 8.09 -15.21
CA GLY A 317 11.93 7.83 -15.07
C GLY A 317 11.11 8.55 -16.13
N LEU A 318 9.83 8.21 -16.25
CA LEU A 318 8.99 8.84 -17.28
C LEU A 318 8.75 10.34 -17.00
N ALA A 319 8.71 10.75 -15.73
CA ALA A 319 8.51 12.15 -15.31
C ALA A 319 9.72 12.72 -14.53
N PRO A 320 10.91 12.86 -15.17
CA PRO A 320 12.15 13.13 -14.46
C PRO A 320 12.25 14.53 -13.83
N ASN A 321 11.31 15.42 -14.08
CA ASN A 321 11.25 16.74 -13.44
C ASN A 321 10.12 16.88 -12.40
N CYS A 322 9.31 15.82 -12.15
CA CYS A 322 8.40 15.80 -11.02
C CYS A 322 9.15 15.58 -9.70
N ARG A 323 8.53 15.95 -8.58
CA ARG A 323 9.06 15.66 -7.24
C ARG A 323 8.70 14.24 -6.82
N LEU A 324 9.53 13.67 -5.95
CA LEU A 324 9.35 12.36 -5.33
C LEU A 324 9.00 12.54 -3.85
N LEU A 325 7.89 11.97 -3.42
CA LEU A 325 7.56 11.77 -2.01
C LEU A 325 7.79 10.29 -1.67
N PRO A 326 8.89 9.95 -0.99
CA PRO A 326 9.14 8.59 -0.55
C PRO A 326 8.32 8.25 0.70
N VAL A 327 7.53 7.18 0.64
CA VAL A 327 6.70 6.72 1.76
C VAL A 327 6.94 5.24 1.98
N LYS A 328 7.50 4.89 3.14
CA LYS A 328 7.73 3.52 3.54
C LYS A 328 6.52 2.99 4.28
N VAL A 329 5.97 1.86 3.82
CA VAL A 329 4.81 1.18 4.42
C VAL A 329 5.06 -0.28 4.74
N PHE A 330 6.10 -0.88 4.16
CA PHE A 330 6.48 -2.28 4.34
C PHE A 330 7.93 -2.41 4.78
N HIS A 331 8.24 -3.60 5.29
CA HIS A 331 9.60 -4.10 5.47
C HIS A 331 9.72 -5.45 4.78
N ALA A 332 10.93 -5.99 4.67
CA ALA A 332 11.30 -7.18 3.88
C ALA A 332 10.32 -8.37 3.98
N ASP A 333 9.57 -8.50 5.07
CA ASP A 333 8.60 -9.60 5.28
C ASP A 333 7.19 -9.33 4.73
N ASP A 334 6.98 -8.21 4.02
CA ASP A 334 5.68 -7.81 3.44
C ASP A 334 4.53 -7.66 4.46
N LEU A 335 4.87 -7.44 5.73
CA LEU A 335 3.89 -7.21 6.78
C LEU A 335 3.71 -5.71 7.05
N ALA A 336 2.46 -5.29 7.22
CA ALA A 336 2.10 -3.95 7.66
C ALA A 336 0.78 -3.96 8.41
N SER A 337 0.59 -3.00 9.31
CA SER A 337 -0.71 -2.71 9.88
C SER A 337 -1.60 -2.05 8.83
N GLU A 338 -2.84 -2.51 8.69
CA GLU A 338 -3.79 -1.94 7.73
C GLU A 338 -4.05 -0.46 7.99
N SER A 339 -4.11 -0.06 9.27
CA SER A 339 -4.25 1.36 9.63
C SER A 339 -3.03 2.20 9.24
N GLN A 340 -1.82 1.66 9.35
CA GLN A 340 -0.59 2.36 8.93
C GLN A 340 -0.55 2.53 7.41
N VAL A 341 -0.95 1.50 6.65
CA VAL A 341 -1.07 1.59 5.18
C VAL A 341 -2.13 2.63 4.78
N ALA A 342 -3.28 2.63 5.47
CA ALA A 342 -4.34 3.60 5.24
C ALA A 342 -3.88 5.03 5.55
N ASP A 343 -3.17 5.24 6.65
CA ASP A 343 -2.63 6.55 7.02
C ASP A 343 -1.52 7.01 6.07
N ALA A 344 -0.72 6.09 5.54
CA ALA A 344 0.27 6.38 4.49
C ALA A 344 -0.40 6.87 3.20
N ILE A 345 -1.52 6.26 2.79
CA ILE A 345 -2.31 6.72 1.62
C ILE A 345 -2.86 8.14 1.87
N ARG A 346 -3.43 8.40 3.06
CA ARG A 346 -3.93 9.73 3.44
C ARG A 346 -2.82 10.77 3.46
N TYR A 347 -1.68 10.43 4.07
CA TYR A 347 -0.50 11.29 4.07
C TYR A 347 -0.04 11.62 2.65
N ALA A 348 0.10 10.61 1.80
CA ALA A 348 0.48 10.82 0.41
C ALA A 348 -0.54 11.73 -0.33
N ALA A 349 -1.83 11.54 -0.09
CA ALA A 349 -2.88 12.36 -0.71
C ALA A 349 -2.84 13.84 -0.28
N ALA A 350 -2.30 14.14 0.91
CA ALA A 350 -2.13 15.51 1.39
C ALA A 350 -0.95 16.23 0.71
N PHE A 351 0.10 15.51 0.28
CA PHE A 351 1.34 16.09 -0.21
C PHE A 351 1.67 15.76 -1.66
N ALA A 352 0.99 14.80 -2.28
CA ALA A 352 1.26 14.38 -3.65
C ALA A 352 0.06 14.50 -4.58
N ASP A 353 0.35 14.63 -5.87
CA ASP A 353 -0.67 14.66 -6.94
C ASP A 353 -0.98 13.25 -7.46
N VAL A 354 0.01 12.37 -7.42
CA VAL A 354 -0.08 10.98 -7.86
C VAL A 354 0.49 10.07 -6.78
N ILE A 355 -0.15 8.94 -6.56
CA ILE A 355 0.26 7.91 -5.59
C ILE A 355 0.48 6.62 -6.35
N SER A 356 1.67 6.04 -6.26
CA SER A 356 2.06 4.77 -6.89
C SER A 356 2.15 3.67 -5.83
N CYS A 357 1.35 2.62 -5.99
CA CYS A 357 1.28 1.46 -5.10
C CYS A 357 1.62 0.19 -5.88
N SER A 358 2.88 -0.25 -5.80
CA SER A 358 3.38 -1.43 -6.51
C SER A 358 3.25 -2.71 -5.68
N TRP A 359 2.13 -2.87 -5.00
CA TRP A 359 1.82 -3.98 -4.10
C TRP A 359 0.33 -4.30 -4.10
N GLY A 360 -0.01 -5.49 -3.60
CA GLY A 360 -1.38 -5.95 -3.40
C GLY A 360 -1.57 -6.61 -2.04
N GLY A 361 -2.82 -6.73 -1.63
CA GLY A 361 -3.20 -7.31 -0.35
C GLY A 361 -4.65 -7.75 -0.31
N ALA A 362 -5.14 -8.09 0.86
CA ALA A 362 -6.53 -8.37 1.09
C ALA A 362 -7.36 -7.08 1.22
N LYS A 363 -8.65 -7.15 0.95
CA LYS A 363 -9.57 -6.01 1.09
C LYS A 363 -9.66 -5.57 2.56
N SER A 364 -9.52 -4.27 2.79
CA SER A 364 -9.58 -3.66 4.11
C SER A 364 -10.48 -2.43 4.10
N PRO A 365 -11.46 -2.33 5.02
CA PRO A 365 -12.32 -1.15 5.11
C PRO A 365 -11.55 0.13 5.36
N ASP A 366 -10.49 0.12 6.18
CA ASP A 366 -9.72 1.33 6.45
C ASP A 366 -8.94 1.80 5.21
N ILE A 367 -8.35 0.87 4.45
CA ILE A 367 -7.69 1.19 3.18
C ILE A 367 -8.72 1.68 2.15
N GLU A 368 -9.91 1.08 2.08
CA GLU A 368 -10.99 1.55 1.20
C GLU A 368 -11.36 3.01 1.50
N PHE A 369 -11.59 3.35 2.77
CA PHE A 369 -11.85 4.72 3.18
C PHE A 369 -10.67 5.66 2.92
N ALA A 370 -9.43 5.19 3.03
CA ALA A 370 -8.25 5.99 2.69
C ALA A 370 -8.18 6.31 1.19
N LEU A 371 -8.55 5.36 0.32
CA LEU A 371 -8.66 5.60 -1.13
C LEU A 371 -9.78 6.59 -1.46
N GLN A 372 -10.93 6.48 -0.79
CA GLN A 372 -12.03 7.46 -0.91
C GLN A 372 -11.60 8.85 -0.44
N ASP A 373 -10.89 8.93 0.70
CA ASP A 373 -10.33 10.19 1.20
C ASP A 373 -9.33 10.78 0.20
N ALA A 374 -8.40 9.98 -0.34
CA ALA A 374 -7.43 10.43 -1.35
C ALA A 374 -8.13 11.03 -2.59
N ARG A 375 -9.22 10.39 -3.04
CA ARG A 375 -10.03 10.88 -4.15
C ARG A 375 -10.81 12.16 -3.80
N ARG A 376 -11.34 12.26 -2.59
CA ARG A 376 -12.21 13.37 -2.18
C ARG A 376 -11.44 14.63 -1.78
N ILE A 377 -10.36 14.48 -1.00
CA ILE A 377 -9.64 15.63 -0.41
C ILE A 377 -8.30 15.94 -1.08
N GLY A 378 -7.69 14.97 -1.75
CA GLY A 378 -6.41 15.15 -2.43
C GLY A 378 -6.47 16.30 -3.45
N ARG A 379 -5.33 16.98 -3.66
CA ARG A 379 -5.22 18.08 -4.64
C ARG A 379 -6.31 19.15 -4.53
N LYS A 380 -6.67 19.51 -3.28
CA LYS A 380 -7.71 20.51 -2.99
C LYS A 380 -9.08 20.13 -3.57
N GLY A 381 -9.48 18.88 -3.41
CA GLY A 381 -10.77 18.36 -3.86
C GLY A 381 -10.81 17.84 -5.31
N ARG A 382 -9.69 17.88 -6.06
CA ARG A 382 -9.60 17.27 -7.41
C ARG A 382 -9.24 15.79 -7.36
N GLY A 383 -8.86 15.29 -6.20
CA GLY A 383 -8.41 13.92 -5.93
C GLY A 383 -6.93 13.68 -6.29
N ALA A 384 -6.22 12.94 -5.46
CA ALA A 384 -4.92 12.37 -5.81
C ALA A 384 -5.15 11.18 -6.74
N VAL A 385 -4.32 11.05 -7.78
CA VAL A 385 -4.42 9.94 -8.74
C VAL A 385 -3.71 8.73 -8.16
N VAL A 386 -4.47 7.72 -7.72
CA VAL A 386 -3.91 6.48 -7.16
C VAL A 386 -3.80 5.43 -8.25
N VAL A 387 -2.59 4.94 -8.53
CA VAL A 387 -2.31 3.85 -9.47
C VAL A 387 -1.78 2.64 -8.71
N CYS A 388 -2.33 1.46 -9.00
CA CYS A 388 -2.03 0.24 -8.25
C CYS A 388 -1.74 -0.94 -9.19
N ALA A 389 -0.78 -1.78 -8.78
CA ALA A 389 -0.40 -2.99 -9.49
C ALA A 389 -1.52 -4.05 -9.47
N ALA A 390 -1.79 -4.67 -10.62
CA ALA A 390 -2.86 -5.66 -10.74
C ALA A 390 -2.54 -7.00 -10.06
N GLY A 391 -1.26 -7.28 -9.77
CA GLY A 391 -0.76 -8.55 -9.22
C GLY A 391 -0.13 -9.45 -10.27
N ASN A 392 0.64 -10.48 -9.83
CA ASN A 392 1.53 -11.26 -10.71
C ASN A 392 1.34 -12.78 -10.61
N GLU A 393 0.17 -13.24 -10.21
CA GLU A 393 -0.12 -14.66 -10.02
C GLU A 393 -0.88 -15.31 -11.18
N ALA A 394 -0.93 -14.65 -12.35
CA ALA A 394 -1.65 -15.11 -13.54
C ALA A 394 -3.17 -15.35 -13.32
N ARG A 395 -3.76 -14.70 -12.31
CA ARG A 395 -5.16 -14.90 -11.92
C ARG A 395 -6.13 -14.17 -12.84
N THR A 396 -7.40 -14.62 -12.84
CA THR A 396 -8.51 -13.97 -13.55
C THR A 396 -9.22 -12.90 -12.73
N ARG A 397 -8.63 -12.50 -11.63
CA ARG A 397 -9.01 -11.38 -10.76
C ARG A 397 -7.78 -10.54 -10.48
N ILE A 398 -7.96 -9.28 -10.15
CA ILE A 398 -6.86 -8.39 -9.77
C ILE A 398 -6.86 -8.19 -8.25
N ASP A 399 -5.67 -7.93 -7.70
CA ASP A 399 -5.50 -7.76 -6.27
C ASP A 399 -6.06 -6.42 -5.78
N TYR A 400 -6.34 -6.34 -4.48
CA TYR A 400 -6.65 -5.10 -3.80
C TYR A 400 -5.33 -4.41 -3.39
N PRO A 401 -5.18 -3.08 -3.50
CA PRO A 401 -6.21 -2.08 -3.76
C PRO A 401 -6.47 -1.79 -5.24
N ALA A 402 -5.81 -2.44 -6.20
CA ALA A 402 -6.04 -2.19 -7.63
C ALA A 402 -7.50 -2.48 -8.06
N SER A 403 -8.19 -3.42 -7.39
CA SER A 403 -9.60 -3.73 -7.66
C SER A 403 -10.58 -2.67 -7.16
N ASP A 404 -10.15 -1.71 -6.34
CA ASP A 404 -11.00 -0.64 -5.83
C ASP A 404 -11.34 0.38 -6.93
N PRO A 405 -12.58 0.86 -7.03
CA PRO A 405 -12.98 1.85 -8.05
C PRO A 405 -12.27 3.21 -7.90
N ASN A 406 -11.76 3.54 -6.70
CA ASN A 406 -11.01 4.76 -6.45
C ASN A 406 -9.53 4.66 -6.86
N ALA A 407 -9.05 3.48 -7.21
CA ALA A 407 -7.71 3.23 -7.76
C ALA A 407 -7.75 3.00 -9.28
N ILE A 408 -6.63 3.16 -9.94
CA ILE A 408 -6.43 2.83 -11.35
C ILE A 408 -5.57 1.57 -11.43
N ALA A 409 -6.15 0.45 -11.85
CA ALA A 409 -5.46 -0.83 -11.95
C ALA A 409 -4.55 -0.89 -13.17
N ILE A 410 -3.30 -1.31 -12.96
CA ILE A 410 -2.25 -1.36 -13.97
C ILE A 410 -1.79 -2.80 -14.17
N GLY A 411 -1.99 -3.33 -15.38
CA GLY A 411 -1.43 -4.60 -15.80
C GLY A 411 -0.07 -4.46 -16.50
N ALA A 412 0.55 -5.58 -16.82
CA ALA A 412 1.86 -5.63 -17.48
C ALA A 412 1.79 -6.10 -18.92
N SER A 413 2.63 -5.50 -19.79
CA SER A 413 2.90 -5.94 -21.16
C SER A 413 4.40 -6.14 -21.36
N THR A 414 4.75 -7.03 -22.31
CA THR A 414 6.14 -7.33 -22.64
C THR A 414 6.76 -6.33 -23.59
N ASP A 415 8.04 -6.49 -23.87
CA ASP A 415 8.80 -5.72 -24.86
C ASP A 415 8.35 -5.97 -26.31
N ALA A 416 7.65 -7.07 -26.56
CA ALA A 416 7.02 -7.39 -27.85
C ALA A 416 5.55 -6.90 -27.97
N ASP A 417 5.08 -6.01 -27.10
CA ASP A 417 3.67 -5.58 -27.02
C ASP A 417 2.68 -6.76 -26.79
N ALA A 418 3.16 -7.86 -26.16
CA ALA A 418 2.33 -8.99 -25.74
C ALA A 418 1.86 -8.82 -24.29
N PHE A 419 0.89 -9.64 -23.87
CA PHE A 419 0.48 -9.74 -22.46
C PHE A 419 1.59 -10.45 -21.65
N ALA A 420 1.95 -9.91 -20.51
CA ALA A 420 2.86 -10.60 -19.60
C ALA A 420 2.09 -11.68 -18.83
N ASP A 421 2.44 -12.96 -19.06
CA ASP A 421 1.63 -14.10 -18.62
C ASP A 421 1.40 -14.16 -17.10
N TYR A 422 2.32 -13.64 -16.31
CA TYR A 422 2.17 -13.53 -14.86
C TYR A 422 1.12 -12.48 -14.44
N SER A 423 0.84 -11.46 -15.28
CA SER A 423 -0.04 -10.36 -14.91
C SER A 423 -1.45 -10.86 -14.59
N ASN A 424 -1.99 -10.45 -13.45
CA ASN A 424 -3.40 -10.66 -13.17
C ASN A 424 -4.26 -9.92 -14.19
N ARG A 425 -5.45 -10.47 -14.48
CA ARG A 425 -6.37 -9.96 -15.50
C ARG A 425 -7.79 -9.89 -14.96
N GLY A 426 -8.51 -8.85 -15.36
CA GLY A 426 -9.89 -8.65 -14.91
C GLY A 426 -10.53 -7.40 -15.51
N PRO A 427 -11.82 -7.18 -15.26
CA PRO A 427 -12.55 -6.04 -15.81
C PRO A 427 -12.08 -4.69 -15.26
N GLN A 428 -11.35 -4.67 -14.14
CA GLN A 428 -10.85 -3.45 -13.51
C GLN A 428 -9.54 -2.94 -14.12
N VAL A 429 -8.79 -3.79 -14.88
CA VAL A 429 -7.54 -3.36 -15.52
C VAL A 429 -7.84 -2.16 -16.42
N CYS A 430 -7.27 -1.01 -16.10
CA CYS A 430 -7.47 0.22 -16.87
C CYS A 430 -6.58 0.23 -18.11
N VAL A 431 -5.29 0.12 -17.92
CA VAL A 431 -4.27 0.07 -18.98
C VAL A 431 -3.16 -0.88 -18.57
N VAL A 432 -2.33 -1.25 -19.53
CA VAL A 432 -1.06 -1.94 -19.27
C VAL A 432 0.12 -1.03 -19.58
N ALA A 433 1.26 -1.31 -18.96
CA ALA A 433 2.52 -0.66 -19.29
C ALA A 433 3.63 -1.69 -19.46
N PRO A 434 4.74 -1.32 -20.13
CA PRO A 434 5.87 -2.21 -20.35
C PRO A 434 6.43 -2.75 -19.04
N SER A 435 6.76 -4.05 -19.05
CA SER A 435 7.39 -4.75 -17.94
C SER A 435 8.17 -5.97 -18.47
N SER A 436 8.65 -6.82 -17.57
CA SER A 436 9.26 -8.11 -17.90
C SER A 436 8.23 -9.12 -18.45
N GLY A 437 8.68 -10.36 -18.71
CA GLY A 437 7.83 -11.45 -19.22
C GLY A 437 7.94 -11.67 -20.73
N GLY A 438 8.84 -10.93 -21.40
CA GLY A 438 9.39 -11.17 -22.72
C GLY A 438 10.90 -11.40 -22.60
N ASP A 439 11.65 -10.94 -23.61
CA ASP A 439 13.10 -11.13 -23.65
C ASP A 439 13.87 -10.17 -22.73
N ARG A 440 13.23 -9.10 -22.25
CA ARG A 440 13.90 -8.02 -21.49
C ARG A 440 13.11 -7.62 -20.26
N GLY A 441 13.88 -7.39 -19.17
CA GLY A 441 13.40 -6.65 -18.00
C GLY A 441 13.57 -5.12 -18.18
N LEU A 442 13.23 -4.36 -17.15
CA LEU A 442 13.36 -2.91 -17.15
C LEU A 442 14.64 -2.46 -16.46
N PHE A 443 15.39 -1.58 -17.13
CA PHE A 443 16.54 -0.91 -16.53
C PHE A 443 16.08 0.29 -15.70
N THR A 444 16.46 0.30 -14.41
CA THR A 444 16.09 1.35 -13.45
C THR A 444 17.13 1.48 -12.33
N THR A 445 16.87 2.39 -11.37
CA THR A 445 17.67 2.52 -10.15
C THR A 445 17.56 1.29 -9.26
N ASP A 446 18.60 1.03 -8.47
CA ASP A 446 18.63 0.01 -7.42
C ASP A 446 19.16 0.64 -6.12
N VAL A 447 19.07 -0.04 -4.99
CA VAL A 447 19.64 0.46 -3.74
C VAL A 447 21.14 0.61 -3.88
N SER A 448 21.66 1.82 -3.64
CA SER A 448 23.06 2.17 -3.89
C SER A 448 24.05 1.56 -2.90
N THR A 449 23.56 1.03 -1.77
CA THR A 449 24.40 0.33 -0.80
C THR A 449 24.77 -1.05 -1.33
N PRO A 450 26.06 -1.39 -1.46
CA PRO A 450 26.48 -2.71 -1.96
C PRO A 450 25.84 -3.86 -1.20
N ALA A 451 25.48 -4.93 -1.93
CA ALA A 451 24.84 -6.15 -1.42
C ALA A 451 23.47 -5.93 -0.74
N ARG A 452 22.77 -4.83 -1.06
CA ARG A 452 21.44 -4.53 -0.51
C ARG A 452 20.32 -4.37 -1.54
N GLY A 453 20.64 -4.30 -2.84
CA GLY A 453 19.67 -4.20 -3.93
C GLY A 453 19.41 -5.56 -4.60
N PHE A 454 18.69 -5.53 -5.72
CA PHE A 454 18.50 -6.67 -6.62
C PHE A 454 19.83 -7.18 -7.19
N ASN A 455 20.75 -6.29 -7.53
CA ASN A 455 22.11 -6.63 -7.91
C ASN A 455 22.96 -6.93 -6.68
N SER A 456 22.75 -8.06 -6.06
CA SER A 456 23.51 -8.52 -4.89
C SER A 456 25.01 -8.75 -5.18
N VAL A 457 25.40 -8.82 -6.43
CA VAL A 457 26.77 -9.10 -6.89
C VAL A 457 27.33 -7.89 -7.60
N GLY A 458 27.92 -6.95 -6.85
CA GLY A 458 28.64 -5.84 -7.44
C GLY A 458 28.28 -4.46 -6.87
N THR A 459 28.89 -3.45 -7.45
CA THR A 459 28.76 -2.03 -7.10
C THR A 459 27.54 -1.37 -7.76
N GLY A 460 26.50 -2.16 -8.11
CA GLY A 460 25.45 -1.68 -8.99
C GLY A 460 24.39 -0.85 -8.27
N MET A 461 24.32 0.45 -8.60
CA MET A 461 23.18 1.31 -8.25
C MET A 461 22.00 1.15 -9.20
N PHE A 462 22.02 0.14 -10.06
CA PHE A 462 21.03 -0.06 -11.14
C PHE A 462 20.73 -1.54 -11.30
N VAL A 463 19.49 -1.83 -11.61
CA VAL A 463 18.99 -3.15 -12.00
C VAL A 463 18.53 -3.09 -13.45
N ASP A 464 18.72 -4.14 -14.23
CA ASP A 464 18.36 -4.20 -15.67
C ASP A 464 17.30 -5.24 -16.01
N ASP A 465 16.84 -5.98 -15.01
CA ASP A 465 15.82 -7.03 -15.15
C ASP A 465 14.59 -6.81 -14.25
N PHE A 466 14.38 -5.58 -13.77
CA PHE A 466 13.21 -5.28 -12.92
C PHE A 466 11.91 -5.51 -13.70
N GLY A 467 10.89 -6.09 -13.02
CA GLY A 467 9.67 -6.53 -13.70
C GLY A 467 8.42 -6.53 -12.82
N GLY A 468 7.46 -7.36 -13.22
CA GLY A 468 6.17 -7.46 -12.56
C GLY A 468 5.21 -6.31 -12.90
N THR A 469 3.97 -6.38 -12.46
CA THR A 469 3.04 -5.24 -12.50
C THR A 469 3.56 -4.09 -11.64
N SER A 470 4.50 -4.38 -10.74
CA SER A 470 5.27 -3.41 -9.95
C SER A 470 6.12 -2.46 -10.78
N ALA A 471 6.69 -2.91 -11.91
CA ALA A 471 7.45 -2.06 -12.83
C ALA A 471 6.54 -1.26 -13.77
N ALA A 472 5.39 -1.82 -14.15
CA ALA A 472 4.39 -1.17 -14.99
C ALA A 472 3.72 0.03 -14.29
N THR A 473 3.42 -0.11 -13.01
CA THR A 473 2.66 0.88 -12.21
C THR A 473 3.37 2.23 -12.12
N PRO A 474 4.66 2.35 -11.76
CA PRO A 474 5.35 3.63 -11.67
C PRO A 474 5.52 4.33 -13.04
N LEU A 475 5.56 3.60 -14.15
CA LEU A 475 5.51 4.23 -15.48
C LEU A 475 4.18 4.96 -15.71
N VAL A 476 3.06 4.36 -15.28
CA VAL A 476 1.75 5.04 -15.35
C VAL A 476 1.69 6.21 -14.37
N ALA A 477 2.24 6.07 -13.16
CA ALA A 477 2.37 7.20 -12.23
C ALA A 477 3.14 8.37 -12.85
N GLY A 478 4.26 8.08 -13.53
CA GLY A 478 5.03 9.07 -14.28
C GLY A 478 4.21 9.73 -15.39
N LEU A 479 3.42 8.94 -16.15
CA LEU A 479 2.55 9.50 -17.19
C LEU A 479 1.47 10.43 -16.60
N CYS A 480 0.85 10.04 -15.48
CA CYS A 480 -0.09 10.92 -14.76
C CYS A 480 0.61 12.21 -14.31
N GLY A 481 1.85 12.13 -13.82
CA GLY A 481 2.65 13.31 -13.47
C GLY A 481 2.94 14.22 -14.67
N LEU A 482 3.20 13.67 -15.86
CA LEU A 482 3.35 14.47 -17.09
C LEU A 482 2.04 15.14 -17.51
N ILE A 483 0.91 14.43 -17.46
CA ILE A 483 -0.43 14.95 -17.77
C ILE A 483 -0.74 16.14 -16.85
N LEU A 484 -0.61 15.95 -15.53
CA LEU A 484 -0.86 16.97 -14.53
C LEU A 484 0.14 18.14 -14.59
N SER A 485 1.35 17.92 -15.10
CA SER A 485 2.30 19.00 -15.37
C SER A 485 1.83 19.97 -16.46
N LEU A 486 0.97 19.52 -17.37
CA LEU A 486 0.36 20.37 -18.40
C LEU A 486 -0.96 20.97 -17.94
N LYS A 487 -1.78 20.18 -17.25
CA LYS A 487 -3.10 20.57 -16.76
C LYS A 487 -3.30 20.15 -15.30
N PRO A 488 -2.76 20.92 -14.35
CA PRO A 488 -2.82 20.57 -12.91
C PRO A 488 -4.24 20.64 -12.34
N GLU A 489 -5.19 21.24 -13.05
CA GLU A 489 -6.59 21.34 -12.65
C GLU A 489 -7.42 20.08 -12.94
N MET A 490 -6.91 19.13 -13.72
CA MET A 490 -7.67 17.92 -14.08
C MET A 490 -8.05 17.09 -12.84
N THR A 491 -9.26 16.58 -12.85
CA THR A 491 -9.74 15.58 -11.85
C THR A 491 -9.13 14.20 -12.11
N VAL A 492 -9.30 13.29 -11.17
CA VAL A 492 -8.86 11.88 -11.34
C VAL A 492 -9.56 11.24 -12.54
N GLU A 493 -10.84 11.52 -12.74
CA GLU A 493 -11.65 11.00 -13.86
C GLU A 493 -11.12 11.46 -15.20
N GLU A 494 -10.76 12.74 -15.32
CA GLU A 494 -10.20 13.30 -16.55
C GLU A 494 -8.82 12.73 -16.87
N VAL A 495 -7.99 12.51 -15.83
CA VAL A 495 -6.70 11.82 -16.00
C VAL A 495 -6.92 10.38 -16.45
N ARG A 496 -7.82 9.62 -15.80
CA ARG A 496 -8.20 8.26 -16.19
C ARG A 496 -8.73 8.21 -17.63
N ALA A 497 -9.62 9.12 -18.00
CA ALA A 497 -10.15 9.22 -19.36
C ALA A 497 -9.04 9.50 -20.40
N THR A 498 -8.06 10.33 -20.03
CA THR A 498 -6.89 10.60 -20.88
C THR A 498 -6.01 9.37 -21.08
N LEU A 499 -5.76 8.58 -20.01
CA LEU A 499 -5.05 7.31 -20.13
C LEU A 499 -5.77 6.36 -21.09
N ILE A 500 -7.09 6.23 -20.94
CA ILE A 500 -7.94 5.37 -21.77
C ILE A 500 -7.91 5.83 -23.26
N ALA A 501 -8.14 7.10 -23.52
CA ALA A 501 -8.22 7.64 -24.87
C ALA A 501 -6.87 7.62 -25.62
N SER A 502 -5.77 7.69 -24.88
CA SER A 502 -4.42 7.66 -25.46
C SER A 502 -3.85 6.26 -25.63
N ALA A 503 -4.40 5.25 -24.96
CA ALA A 503 -3.85 3.91 -24.97
C ALA A 503 -3.75 3.33 -26.40
N LYS A 504 -2.63 2.65 -26.67
CA LYS A 504 -2.40 1.90 -27.91
C LYS A 504 -2.95 0.49 -27.75
N LYS A 505 -3.86 0.09 -28.61
CA LYS A 505 -4.30 -1.31 -28.68
C LYS A 505 -3.13 -2.21 -29.03
N ILE A 506 -2.91 -3.25 -28.23
CA ILE A 506 -1.88 -4.26 -28.42
C ILE A 506 -2.49 -5.66 -28.31
N GLY A 507 -1.80 -6.67 -28.81
CA GLY A 507 -2.34 -8.02 -28.91
C GLY A 507 -3.43 -8.16 -29.97
N PRO A 508 -4.14 -9.30 -30.02
CA PRO A 508 -5.14 -9.57 -31.04
C PRO A 508 -6.41 -8.72 -30.83
N ALA A 509 -7.03 -8.28 -31.93
CA ALA A 509 -8.26 -7.49 -31.90
C ALA A 509 -9.41 -8.20 -31.16
N SER A 510 -9.47 -9.54 -31.23
CA SER A 510 -10.44 -10.38 -30.54
C SER A 510 -10.33 -10.35 -29.00
N ALA A 511 -9.21 -9.86 -28.46
CA ALA A 511 -9.07 -9.68 -27.02
C ALA A 511 -9.90 -8.52 -26.47
N TYR A 512 -10.45 -7.65 -27.32
CA TYR A 512 -11.18 -6.45 -26.96
C TYR A 512 -12.69 -6.61 -27.18
N LYS A 513 -13.47 -6.23 -26.16
CA LYS A 513 -14.92 -6.17 -26.23
C LYS A 513 -15.38 -4.99 -27.10
N THR A 514 -16.67 -4.91 -27.39
CA THR A 514 -17.28 -3.82 -28.19
C THR A 514 -17.06 -2.42 -27.58
N ASN A 515 -16.96 -2.31 -26.25
CA ASN A 515 -16.63 -1.07 -25.56
C ASN A 515 -15.12 -0.71 -25.61
N GLY A 516 -14.33 -1.50 -26.32
CA GLY A 516 -12.90 -1.30 -26.48
C GLY A 516 -12.03 -1.73 -25.30
N HIS A 517 -12.60 -2.40 -24.30
CA HIS A 517 -11.88 -2.92 -23.12
C HIS A 517 -11.49 -4.39 -23.29
N SER A 518 -10.35 -4.76 -22.72
CA SER A 518 -9.86 -6.15 -22.60
C SER A 518 -9.55 -6.48 -21.16
N ASN A 519 -9.95 -7.66 -20.67
CA ASN A 519 -9.58 -8.10 -19.33
C ASN A 519 -8.05 -8.30 -19.17
N LYS A 520 -7.31 -8.54 -20.28
CA LYS A 520 -5.84 -8.66 -20.28
C LYS A 520 -5.16 -7.30 -20.41
N PHE A 521 -5.59 -6.50 -21.36
CA PHE A 521 -4.89 -5.28 -21.77
C PHE A 521 -5.56 -3.98 -21.28
N GLY A 522 -6.68 -4.07 -20.55
CA GLY A 522 -7.49 -2.90 -20.27
C GLY A 522 -7.91 -2.21 -21.57
N TYR A 523 -7.69 -0.91 -21.66
CA TYR A 523 -7.91 -0.16 -22.90
C TYR A 523 -6.69 -0.17 -23.85
N GLY A 524 -5.59 -0.80 -23.44
CA GLY A 524 -4.36 -0.93 -24.22
C GLY A 524 -3.11 -0.53 -23.43
N ARG A 525 -1.97 -0.52 -24.10
CA ARG A 525 -0.70 -0.06 -23.54
C ARG A 525 -0.63 1.47 -23.54
N ILE A 526 -0.09 2.06 -22.47
CA ILE A 526 0.12 3.51 -22.39
C ILE A 526 0.96 4.05 -23.57
N ASP A 527 0.58 5.23 -24.05
CA ASP A 527 1.31 6.02 -25.05
C ASP A 527 1.48 7.44 -24.53
N ALA A 528 2.68 7.76 -24.04
CA ALA A 528 2.95 9.05 -23.43
C ALA A 528 2.86 10.21 -24.43
N ALA A 529 3.29 10.00 -25.66
CA ALA A 529 3.23 11.03 -26.70
C ALA A 529 1.78 11.39 -27.05
N LYS A 530 0.93 10.37 -27.21
CA LYS A 530 -0.49 10.55 -27.53
C LYS A 530 -1.24 11.17 -26.36
N ALA A 531 -0.96 10.73 -25.10
CA ALA A 531 -1.59 11.30 -23.91
C ALA A 531 -1.32 12.80 -23.79
N LEU A 532 -0.06 13.23 -23.96
CA LEU A 532 0.27 14.65 -23.89
C LEU A 532 -0.29 15.46 -25.08
N ALA A 533 -0.44 14.85 -26.23
CA ALA A 533 -1.09 15.51 -27.37
C ALA A 533 -2.57 15.83 -27.10
N LEU A 534 -3.28 14.95 -26.37
CA LEU A 534 -4.69 15.16 -25.98
C LEU A 534 -4.88 16.30 -24.98
N VAL A 535 -3.89 16.53 -24.09
CA VAL A 535 -4.00 17.56 -23.04
C VAL A 535 -3.29 18.87 -23.36
N LYS A 536 -2.54 18.93 -24.47
CA LYS A 536 -1.86 20.14 -24.91
C LYS A 536 -2.92 21.23 -25.21
N PRO A 537 -2.75 22.48 -24.74
CA PRO A 537 -3.64 23.55 -25.15
C PRO A 537 -3.66 23.64 -26.68
N SER A 538 -4.84 23.66 -27.27
CA SER A 538 -4.98 23.95 -28.70
C SER A 538 -4.32 25.31 -28.96
N LYS A 539 -3.40 25.38 -29.93
CA LYS A 539 -2.90 26.66 -30.42
C LYS A 539 -4.10 27.38 -31.05
N THR A 540 -4.83 28.16 -30.27
CA THR A 540 -5.78 29.14 -30.83
C THR A 540 -4.96 30.00 -31.78
N LYS A 541 -5.22 29.89 -33.07
CA LYS A 541 -4.72 30.84 -34.06
C LYS A 541 -5.17 32.22 -33.57
N ALA A 542 -4.25 33.00 -33.06
CA ALA A 542 -4.51 34.41 -32.81
C ALA A 542 -5.05 34.98 -34.11
N LYS A 543 -6.36 35.36 -34.14
CA LYS A 543 -6.90 36.13 -35.25
C LYS A 543 -6.09 37.42 -35.28
N LYS A 544 -5.25 37.57 -36.32
CA LYS A 544 -4.65 38.87 -36.60
C LYS A 544 -5.80 39.87 -36.66
N PRO A 545 -5.72 41.02 -35.97
CA PRO A 545 -6.67 42.08 -36.19
C PRO A 545 -6.57 42.46 -37.67
N LYS A 546 -7.71 42.53 -38.34
CA LYS A 546 -7.78 43.06 -39.70
C LYS A 546 -7.38 44.55 -39.64
N PRO A 547 -6.62 45.03 -40.61
CA PRO A 547 -6.19 46.42 -40.70
C PRO A 547 -7.33 47.39 -40.79
#